data_f67dbcfdfc217e67627570068906d743
#
_entry.id   f67dbcfdfc217e67627570068906d743
#
_cell.length_a   1.000
_cell.length_b   1.000
_cell.length_c   1.000
_cell.angle_alpha   90.00
_cell.angle_beta   90.00
_cell.angle_gamma   90.00
#
_symmetry.space_group_name_H-M   'P 1'
#
loop_
_entity.id
_entity.type
_entity.pdbx_description
1 polymer ?
#
loop_
_entity_poly.entity_id
_entity_poly.type
_entity_poly.pdbx_seq_one_letter_code
_entity_poly.pdbx_strand_id
1 'polypeptide(L)'
;MPRLTIRDVQKMKDDGERITMLTAYDAVSARIAEAAHVPLLLVGDTLGMVVQGHDSTIPVKLEHIIYHAEIVTRVTEKPFVVGDMPFMTATTNIEKTLENAARLMQEAGVSCVKLEGGAFIAPTIKALTQAGIPVMAHIGLTPQSVQQFGGFRVQGREFDSALQLIRDAD
;
A
#
# COMPACT_ATOMS: atom_id res chain seq x y z
N MET A 1 0.25 4.37 23.82
CA MET A 1 0.53 2.99 23.35
C MET A 1 1.46 3.12 22.17
N PRO A 2 2.41 2.20 21.96
CA PRO A 2 3.26 2.24 20.78
C PRO A 2 2.44 2.06 19.48
N ARG A 3 3.02 2.42 18.35
CA ARG A 3 2.42 2.21 17.03
C ARG A 3 2.07 0.73 16.82
N LEU A 4 0.93 0.46 16.18
CA LEU A 4 0.52 -0.89 15.80
C LEU A 4 1.58 -1.56 14.90
N THR A 5 1.76 -2.85 15.12
CA THR A 5 2.69 -3.70 14.37
C THR A 5 1.93 -4.65 13.44
N ILE A 6 2.63 -5.33 12.55
CA ILE A 6 2.03 -6.37 11.69
C ILE A 6 1.39 -7.49 12.53
N ARG A 7 1.92 -7.78 13.73
CA ARG A 7 1.33 -8.78 14.63
C ARG A 7 0.00 -8.34 15.21
N ASP A 8 -0.13 -7.04 15.50
CA ASP A 8 -1.41 -6.49 15.99
C ASP A 8 -2.46 -6.57 14.89
N VAL A 9 -2.09 -6.23 13.63
CA VAL A 9 -3.00 -6.36 12.48
C VAL A 9 -3.39 -7.83 12.25
N GLN A 10 -2.45 -8.77 12.35
CA GLN A 10 -2.74 -10.19 12.24
C GLN A 10 -3.69 -10.65 13.36
N LYS A 11 -3.45 -10.20 14.58
CA LYS A 11 -4.32 -10.53 15.71
C LYS A 11 -5.75 -10.02 15.51
N MET A 12 -5.93 -8.78 15.01
CA MET A 12 -7.26 -8.27 14.68
C MET A 12 -7.98 -9.18 13.67
N LYS A 13 -7.27 -9.66 12.65
CA LYS A 13 -7.81 -10.62 11.68
C LYS A 13 -8.20 -11.94 12.34
N ASP A 14 -7.34 -12.50 13.19
CA ASP A 14 -7.56 -13.78 13.86
C ASP A 14 -8.74 -13.70 14.85
N ASP A 15 -8.91 -12.56 15.50
CA ASP A 15 -10.04 -12.27 16.40
C ASP A 15 -11.35 -11.96 15.64
N GLY A 16 -11.33 -11.89 14.30
CA GLY A 16 -12.49 -11.57 13.48
C GLY A 16 -12.90 -10.09 13.51
N GLU A 17 -12.02 -9.20 13.96
CA GLU A 17 -12.27 -7.77 13.99
C GLU A 17 -12.26 -7.19 12.56
N ARG A 18 -13.15 -6.23 12.31
CA ARG A 18 -13.14 -5.48 11.05
C ARG A 18 -12.00 -4.46 11.06
N ILE A 19 -11.02 -4.65 10.20
CA ILE A 19 -9.88 -3.76 10.07
C ILE A 19 -10.24 -2.63 9.11
N THR A 20 -10.42 -1.41 9.64
CA THR A 20 -10.65 -0.22 8.81
C THR A 20 -9.32 0.39 8.39
N MET A 21 -9.25 0.85 7.14
CA MET A 21 -8.11 1.59 6.61
C MET A 21 -8.62 2.82 5.87
N LEU A 22 -8.01 3.98 6.16
CA LEU A 22 -8.27 5.24 5.45
C LEU A 22 -6.99 5.78 4.83
N THR A 23 -7.15 6.49 3.72
CA THR A 23 -6.06 7.27 3.15
C THR A 23 -5.82 8.54 3.96
N ALA A 24 -4.54 8.93 4.11
CA ALA A 24 -4.13 10.19 4.68
C ALA A 24 -2.87 10.70 3.97
N TYR A 25 -2.85 11.98 3.64
CA TYR A 25 -1.76 12.57 2.85
C TYR A 25 -1.12 13.80 3.51
N ASP A 26 -1.69 14.28 4.62
CA ASP A 26 -1.26 15.47 5.33
C ASP A 26 -1.48 15.32 6.85
N ALA A 27 -0.96 16.28 7.61
CA ALA A 27 -1.03 16.27 9.07
C ALA A 27 -2.46 16.37 9.63
N VAL A 28 -3.36 17.06 8.94
CA VAL A 28 -4.74 17.26 9.42
C VAL A 28 -5.54 15.97 9.24
N SER A 29 -5.56 15.41 8.04
CA SER A 29 -6.26 14.17 7.74
C SER A 29 -5.75 13.00 8.59
N ALA A 30 -4.42 12.91 8.80
CA ALA A 30 -3.81 11.87 9.62
C ALA A 30 -4.24 11.96 11.10
N ARG A 31 -4.24 13.16 11.69
CA ARG A 31 -4.68 13.36 13.08
C ARG A 31 -6.18 13.12 13.27
N ILE A 32 -7.01 13.49 12.29
CA ILE A 32 -8.46 13.21 12.32
C ILE A 32 -8.70 11.71 12.30
N ALA A 33 -8.03 10.98 11.42
CA ALA A 33 -8.16 9.52 11.34
C ALA A 33 -7.68 8.83 12.63
N GLU A 34 -6.57 9.26 13.22
CA GLU A 34 -6.08 8.73 14.49
C GLU A 34 -7.05 9.04 15.64
N ALA A 35 -7.58 10.26 15.71
CA ALA A 35 -8.57 10.64 16.72
C ALA A 35 -9.88 9.82 16.59
N ALA A 36 -10.22 9.41 15.36
CA ALA A 36 -11.33 8.49 15.08
C ALA A 36 -10.98 7.00 15.32
N HIS A 37 -9.81 6.71 15.88
CA HIS A 37 -9.33 5.35 16.16
C HIS A 37 -9.22 4.45 14.92
N VAL A 38 -8.92 5.00 13.75
CA VAL A 38 -8.65 4.23 12.54
C VAL A 38 -7.32 3.50 12.72
N PRO A 39 -7.30 2.16 12.67
CA PRO A 39 -6.09 1.39 12.97
C PRO A 39 -5.04 1.45 11.85
N LEU A 40 -5.45 1.57 10.57
CA LEU A 40 -4.52 1.60 9.44
C LEU A 40 -4.67 2.90 8.64
N LEU A 41 -3.54 3.50 8.29
CA LEU A 41 -3.48 4.64 7.37
C LEU A 41 -2.70 4.25 6.11
N LEU A 42 -3.23 4.61 4.96
CA LEU A 42 -2.58 4.39 3.66
C LEU A 42 -2.12 5.73 3.07
N VAL A 43 -0.85 5.82 2.76
CA VAL A 43 -0.32 6.87 1.87
C VAL A 43 -0.19 6.25 0.49
N GLY A 44 -1.29 6.29 -0.28
CA GLY A 44 -1.43 5.65 -1.57
C GLY A 44 -1.05 6.54 -2.74
N ASP A 45 -0.68 5.94 -3.86
CA ASP A 45 -0.37 6.67 -5.11
C ASP A 45 -1.59 7.37 -5.73
N THR A 46 -2.80 7.06 -5.24
CA THR A 46 -4.01 7.86 -5.53
C THR A 46 -3.85 9.34 -5.15
N LEU A 47 -2.85 9.68 -4.30
CA LEU A 47 -2.48 11.08 -4.05
C LEU A 47 -2.21 11.87 -5.36
N GLY A 48 -1.73 11.20 -6.39
CA GLY A 48 -1.55 11.81 -7.72
C GLY A 48 -2.84 12.38 -8.27
N MET A 49 -3.95 11.71 -8.03
CA MET A 49 -5.27 12.13 -8.50
C MET A 49 -5.91 13.15 -7.55
N VAL A 50 -5.95 12.84 -6.25
CA VAL A 50 -6.75 13.61 -5.28
C VAL A 50 -6.00 14.80 -4.66
N VAL A 51 -4.66 14.80 -4.72
CA VAL A 51 -3.83 15.89 -4.17
C VAL A 51 -3.11 16.66 -5.29
N GLN A 52 -2.53 15.94 -6.27
CA GLN A 52 -1.73 16.56 -7.34
C GLN A 52 -2.56 16.91 -8.58
N GLY A 53 -3.81 16.43 -8.71
CA GLY A 53 -4.72 16.76 -9.82
C GLY A 53 -4.41 16.04 -11.13
N HIS A 54 -3.70 14.91 -11.09
CA HIS A 54 -3.47 14.07 -12.27
C HIS A 54 -4.70 13.19 -12.58
N ASP A 55 -4.83 12.77 -13.84
CA ASP A 55 -5.91 11.88 -14.29
C ASP A 55 -5.68 10.39 -13.91
N SER A 56 -4.49 10.06 -13.42
CA SER A 56 -4.11 8.70 -13.03
C SER A 56 -3.02 8.69 -11.96
N THR A 57 -2.73 7.50 -11.41
CA THR A 57 -1.65 7.30 -10.43
C THR A 57 -0.25 7.20 -11.07
N ILE A 58 -0.17 7.02 -12.39
CA ILE A 58 1.09 6.76 -13.12
C ILE A 58 2.16 7.84 -12.92
N PRO A 59 1.85 9.16 -12.87
CA PRO A 59 2.87 10.19 -12.68
C PRO A 59 3.49 10.24 -11.28
N VAL A 60 2.94 9.52 -10.32
CA VAL A 60 3.42 9.55 -8.93
C VAL A 60 4.78 8.88 -8.82
N LYS A 61 5.72 9.59 -8.19
CA LYS A 61 7.08 9.11 -7.92
C LYS A 61 7.21 8.63 -6.49
N LEU A 62 8.23 7.81 -6.22
CA LEU A 62 8.54 7.32 -4.88
C LEU A 62 8.75 8.47 -3.89
N GLU A 63 9.42 9.53 -4.32
CA GLU A 63 9.66 10.74 -3.53
C GLU A 63 8.36 11.43 -3.07
N HIS A 64 7.32 11.37 -3.88
CA HIS A 64 6.00 11.91 -3.49
C HIS A 64 5.40 11.09 -2.33
N ILE A 65 5.46 9.76 -2.43
CA ILE A 65 4.98 8.89 -1.34
C ILE A 65 5.81 9.10 -0.07
N ILE A 66 7.15 9.13 -0.18
CA ILE A 66 8.05 9.38 0.95
C ILE A 66 7.68 10.70 1.63
N TYR A 67 7.54 11.79 0.87
CA TYR A 67 7.22 13.11 1.41
C TYR A 67 5.90 13.11 2.20
N HIS A 68 4.82 12.57 1.63
CA HIS A 68 3.53 12.53 2.30
C HIS A 68 3.51 11.53 3.47
N ALA A 69 4.16 10.38 3.33
CA ALA A 69 4.23 9.37 4.38
C ALA A 69 5.03 9.85 5.59
N GLU A 70 6.13 10.59 5.39
CA GLU A 70 6.88 11.24 6.47
C GLU A 70 6.02 12.21 7.27
N ILE A 71 5.14 12.98 6.61
CA ILE A 71 4.20 13.86 7.31
C ILE A 71 3.24 13.04 8.18
N VAL A 72 2.63 11.99 7.61
CA VAL A 72 1.64 11.15 8.31
C VAL A 72 2.29 10.45 9.52
N THR A 73 3.44 9.83 9.35
CA THR A 73 4.14 9.11 10.42
C THR A 73 4.61 10.03 11.54
N ARG A 74 5.04 11.26 11.20
CA ARG A 74 5.51 12.25 12.18
C ARG A 74 4.42 12.74 13.11
N VAL A 75 3.17 12.80 12.64
CA VAL A 75 2.06 13.41 13.39
C VAL A 75 1.12 12.39 14.03
N THR A 76 1.35 11.09 13.80
CA THR A 76 0.56 9.99 14.37
C THR A 76 1.43 9.08 15.22
N GLU A 77 0.84 8.50 16.28
CA GLU A 77 1.55 7.62 17.21
C GLU A 77 1.07 6.16 17.13
N LYS A 78 -0.23 5.95 16.89
CA LYS A 78 -0.87 4.64 17.03
C LYS A 78 -1.10 3.89 15.71
N PRO A 79 -1.59 4.52 14.62
CA PRO A 79 -1.94 3.80 13.41
C PRO A 79 -0.77 3.05 12.78
N PHE A 80 -1.07 1.87 12.22
CA PHE A 80 -0.17 1.15 11.32
C PHE A 80 -0.15 1.87 9.97
N VAL A 81 0.97 2.48 9.60
CA VAL A 81 1.07 3.28 8.38
C VAL A 81 1.62 2.44 7.24
N VAL A 82 0.88 2.41 6.13
CA VAL A 82 1.21 1.70 4.89
C VAL A 82 1.63 2.73 3.84
N GLY A 83 2.81 2.56 3.26
CA GLY A 83 3.30 3.37 2.13
C GLY A 83 3.18 2.60 0.82
N ASP A 84 2.56 3.22 -0.18
CA ASP A 84 2.42 2.62 -1.50
C ASP A 84 3.75 2.64 -2.27
N MET A 85 4.00 1.61 -3.06
CA MET A 85 5.08 1.59 -4.03
C MET A 85 4.51 2.00 -5.39
N PRO A 86 4.81 3.21 -5.89
CA PRO A 86 4.24 3.72 -7.14
C PRO A 86 4.59 2.87 -8.36
N PHE A 87 3.93 3.17 -9.46
CA PHE A 87 4.13 2.50 -10.75
C PHE A 87 5.62 2.27 -11.06
N MET A 88 5.95 1.03 -11.44
CA MET A 88 7.31 0.58 -11.79
C MET A 88 8.35 0.61 -10.67
N THR A 89 7.99 0.90 -9.43
CA THR A 89 8.95 0.87 -8.31
C THR A 89 9.07 -0.50 -7.64
N ALA A 90 8.11 -1.41 -7.89
CA ALA A 90 8.03 -2.73 -7.27
C ALA A 90 8.08 -3.93 -8.24
N THR A 91 8.06 -3.72 -9.55
CA THR A 91 7.83 -4.79 -10.52
C THR A 91 8.98 -5.08 -11.47
N THR A 92 9.97 -4.22 -11.56
CA THR A 92 11.01 -4.30 -12.61
C THR A 92 12.24 -5.11 -12.22
N ASN A 93 12.64 -5.05 -10.95
CA ASN A 93 13.85 -5.70 -10.45
C ASN A 93 13.74 -5.85 -8.93
N ILE A 94 14.01 -7.04 -8.40
CA ILE A 94 13.88 -7.32 -6.96
C ILE A 94 14.84 -6.47 -6.14
N GLU A 95 16.10 -6.31 -6.55
CA GLU A 95 17.09 -5.49 -5.82
C GLU A 95 16.63 -4.04 -5.73
N LYS A 96 16.19 -3.48 -6.87
CA LYS A 96 15.66 -2.12 -6.89
C LYS A 96 14.37 -1.97 -6.08
N THR A 97 13.54 -2.97 -6.05
CA THR A 97 12.34 -3.00 -5.20
C THR A 97 12.70 -2.99 -3.72
N LEU A 98 13.69 -3.80 -3.31
CA LEU A 98 14.21 -3.80 -1.94
C LEU A 98 14.75 -2.43 -1.53
N GLU A 99 15.55 -1.78 -2.40
CA GLU A 99 16.05 -0.41 -2.16
C GLU A 99 14.90 0.59 -2.00
N ASN A 100 13.91 0.56 -2.89
CA ASN A 100 12.77 1.46 -2.84
C ASN A 100 11.93 1.25 -1.57
N ALA A 101 11.68 0.00 -1.20
CA ALA A 101 10.95 -0.34 0.02
C ALA A 101 11.73 0.07 1.29
N ALA A 102 13.05 -0.14 1.29
CA ALA A 102 13.92 0.31 2.39
C ALA A 102 13.85 1.84 2.56
N ARG A 103 13.85 2.60 1.47
CA ARG A 103 13.68 4.06 1.50
C ARG A 103 12.36 4.47 2.16
N LEU A 104 11.24 3.83 1.80
CA LEU A 104 9.94 4.10 2.44
C LEU A 104 9.99 3.86 3.95
N MET A 105 10.62 2.78 4.40
CA MET A 105 10.73 2.48 5.82
C MET A 105 11.71 3.41 6.55
N GLN A 106 12.86 3.69 5.95
CA GLN A 106 13.93 4.46 6.59
C GLN A 106 13.67 5.97 6.58
N GLU A 107 13.23 6.51 5.44
CA GLU A 107 13.02 7.96 5.27
C GLU A 107 11.64 8.38 5.79
N ALA A 108 10.60 7.60 5.47
CA ALA A 108 9.23 7.96 5.83
C ALA A 108 8.68 7.26 7.08
N GLY A 109 9.38 6.25 7.62
CA GLY A 109 8.98 5.56 8.85
C GLY A 109 7.68 4.75 8.73
N VAL A 110 7.32 4.28 7.52
CA VAL A 110 6.14 3.44 7.33
C VAL A 110 6.32 2.08 7.98
N SER A 111 5.22 1.46 8.39
CA SER A 111 5.20 0.14 9.01
C SER A 111 5.15 -1.01 8.01
N CYS A 112 4.74 -0.72 6.76
CA CYS A 112 4.47 -1.69 5.72
C CYS A 112 4.54 -1.01 4.35
N VAL A 113 4.93 -1.74 3.31
CA VAL A 113 4.83 -1.27 1.93
C VAL A 113 3.67 -1.96 1.21
N LYS A 114 2.95 -1.23 0.30
CA LYS A 114 1.90 -1.82 -0.53
C LYS A 114 2.41 -1.99 -1.96
N LEU A 115 2.10 -3.12 -2.58
CA LEU A 115 2.41 -3.45 -3.97
C LEU A 115 1.17 -3.91 -4.71
N GLU A 116 1.09 -3.59 -5.99
CA GLU A 116 0.04 -4.06 -6.88
C GLU A 116 0.51 -5.21 -7.75
N GLY A 117 -0.27 -6.29 -7.82
CA GLY A 117 -0.02 -7.45 -8.67
C GLY A 117 -0.43 -8.76 -8.01
N GLY A 118 -0.64 -9.79 -8.82
CA GLY A 118 -0.97 -11.14 -8.41
C GLY A 118 0.26 -12.04 -8.31
N ALA A 119 0.10 -13.30 -8.66
CA ALA A 119 1.13 -14.34 -8.55
C ALA A 119 2.48 -13.97 -9.19
N PHE A 120 2.50 -13.13 -10.22
CA PHE A 120 3.74 -12.72 -10.90
C PHE A 120 4.68 -11.88 -10.00
N ILE A 121 4.17 -11.20 -8.97
CA ILE A 121 5.00 -10.45 -7.99
C ILE A 121 5.32 -11.27 -6.72
N ALA A 122 4.83 -12.50 -6.59
CA ALA A 122 5.08 -13.34 -5.42
C ALA A 122 6.59 -13.51 -5.09
N PRO A 123 7.51 -13.67 -6.06
CA PRO A 123 8.94 -13.70 -5.77
C PRO A 123 9.46 -12.40 -5.13
N THR A 124 8.92 -11.25 -5.57
CA THR A 124 9.25 -9.93 -5.01
C THR A 124 8.75 -9.79 -3.58
N ILE A 125 7.50 -10.19 -3.32
CA ILE A 125 6.91 -10.20 -1.97
C ILE A 125 7.73 -11.08 -1.03
N LYS A 126 8.12 -12.27 -1.50
CA LYS A 126 8.98 -13.19 -0.74
C LYS A 126 10.32 -12.55 -0.37
N ALA A 127 10.97 -11.88 -1.32
CA ALA A 127 12.26 -11.21 -1.06
C ALA A 127 12.11 -10.08 -0.02
N LEU A 128 11.06 -9.25 -0.13
CA LEU A 128 10.77 -8.19 0.84
C LEU A 128 10.52 -8.75 2.23
N THR A 129 9.67 -9.75 2.36
CA THR A 129 9.34 -10.36 3.68
C THR A 129 10.54 -11.07 4.30
N GLN A 130 11.39 -11.73 3.51
CA GLN A 130 12.64 -12.32 3.98
C GLN A 130 13.65 -11.26 4.45
N ALA A 131 13.62 -10.06 3.86
CA ALA A 131 14.41 -8.91 4.32
C ALA A 131 13.82 -8.23 5.57
N GLY A 132 12.67 -8.70 6.09
CA GLY A 132 12.02 -8.13 7.27
C GLY A 132 11.07 -6.96 6.97
N ILE A 133 10.72 -6.73 5.71
CA ILE A 133 9.81 -5.67 5.28
C ILE A 133 8.39 -6.24 5.20
N PRO A 134 7.43 -5.77 6.03
CA PRO A 134 6.03 -6.16 5.92
C PRO A 134 5.42 -5.67 4.59
N VAL A 135 4.60 -6.51 3.98
CA VAL A 135 3.99 -6.25 2.66
C VAL A 135 2.48 -6.37 2.73
N MET A 136 1.80 -5.43 2.10
CA MET A 136 0.37 -5.49 1.76
C MET A 136 0.26 -5.68 0.25
N ALA A 137 -0.27 -6.82 -0.19
CA ALA A 137 -0.54 -7.07 -1.60
C ALA A 137 -1.91 -6.53 -2.01
N HIS A 138 -2.02 -6.01 -3.24
CA HIS A 138 -3.26 -5.54 -3.84
C HIS A 138 -3.50 -6.26 -5.16
N ILE A 139 -4.57 -7.03 -5.23
CA ILE A 139 -5.03 -7.76 -6.42
C ILE A 139 -6.38 -7.22 -6.90
N GLY A 140 -6.80 -7.63 -8.09
CA GLY A 140 -8.07 -7.19 -8.68
C GLY A 140 -7.92 -5.92 -9.50
N LEU A 141 -8.69 -4.88 -9.20
CA LEU A 141 -8.55 -3.60 -9.88
C LEU A 141 -7.35 -2.84 -9.31
N THR A 142 -6.23 -2.94 -9.98
CA THR A 142 -4.98 -2.25 -9.65
C THR A 142 -4.87 -0.97 -10.47
N PRO A 143 -4.97 0.25 -9.84
CA PRO A 143 -4.92 1.52 -10.56
C PRO A 143 -3.67 1.73 -11.42
N GLN A 144 -2.54 1.16 -11.01
CA GLN A 144 -1.30 1.22 -11.80
C GLN A 144 -1.40 0.48 -13.14
N SER A 145 -2.33 -0.47 -13.27
CA SER A 145 -2.60 -1.23 -14.50
C SER A 145 -3.77 -0.67 -15.32
N VAL A 146 -4.28 0.52 -15.00
CA VAL A 146 -5.48 1.12 -15.61
C VAL A 146 -5.38 1.22 -17.13
N GLN A 147 -4.19 1.48 -17.67
CA GLN A 147 -3.96 1.54 -19.13
C GLN A 147 -4.12 0.16 -19.78
N GLN A 148 -3.63 -0.90 -19.13
CA GLN A 148 -3.77 -2.28 -19.59
C GLN A 148 -5.24 -2.73 -19.55
N PHE A 149 -5.99 -2.32 -18.53
CA PHE A 149 -7.40 -2.66 -18.38
C PHE A 149 -8.34 -1.83 -19.27
N GLY A 150 -7.83 -0.76 -19.91
CA GLY A 150 -8.64 0.16 -20.68
C GLY A 150 -9.62 0.96 -19.83
N GLY A 151 -9.21 1.34 -18.61
CA GLY A 151 -9.98 2.13 -17.65
C GLY A 151 -10.24 1.40 -16.33
N PHE A 152 -10.97 2.08 -15.43
CA PHE A 152 -11.37 1.53 -14.12
C PHE A 152 -12.54 0.55 -14.30
N ARG A 153 -12.24 -0.73 -14.53
CA ARG A 153 -13.23 -1.78 -14.74
C ARG A 153 -13.19 -2.80 -13.61
N VAL A 154 -14.36 -3.24 -13.17
CA VAL A 154 -14.48 -4.35 -12.20
C VAL A 154 -13.79 -5.59 -12.77
N GLN A 155 -12.86 -6.16 -12.02
CA GLN A 155 -12.14 -7.37 -12.34
C GLN A 155 -12.87 -8.61 -11.80
N GLY A 156 -12.57 -9.80 -12.34
CA GLY A 156 -13.16 -11.06 -11.88
C GLY A 156 -14.64 -11.24 -12.22
N ARG A 157 -15.15 -10.60 -13.28
CA ARG A 157 -16.56 -10.75 -13.72
C ARG A 157 -16.81 -12.07 -14.45
N GLU A 158 -15.81 -12.57 -15.18
CA GLU A 158 -15.87 -13.82 -15.92
C GLU A 158 -15.19 -14.93 -15.11
N PHE A 159 -15.62 -16.18 -15.32
CA PHE A 159 -15.14 -17.33 -14.55
C PHE A 159 -13.61 -17.44 -14.50
N ASP A 160 -12.93 -17.34 -15.64
CA ASP A 160 -11.48 -17.49 -15.71
C ASP A 160 -10.75 -16.35 -14.97
N SER A 161 -11.25 -15.12 -15.09
CA SER A 161 -10.68 -13.97 -14.39
C SER A 161 -10.94 -14.03 -12.87
N ALA A 162 -12.09 -14.54 -12.44
CA ALA A 162 -12.38 -14.78 -11.03
C ALA A 162 -11.47 -15.86 -10.44
N LEU A 163 -11.29 -16.97 -11.19
CA LEU A 163 -10.39 -18.05 -10.79
C LEU A 163 -8.94 -17.58 -10.71
N GLN A 164 -8.51 -16.69 -11.62
CA GLN A 164 -7.18 -16.10 -11.55
C GLN A 164 -6.99 -15.24 -10.29
N LEU A 165 -7.99 -14.43 -9.91
CA LEU A 165 -7.91 -13.64 -8.66
C LEU A 165 -7.82 -14.53 -7.41
N ILE A 166 -8.48 -15.68 -7.39
CA ILE A 166 -8.35 -16.64 -6.29
C ILE A 166 -6.91 -17.16 -6.22
N ARG A 167 -6.33 -17.55 -7.36
CA ARG A 167 -4.93 -18.01 -7.44
C ARG A 167 -3.92 -16.93 -7.09
N ASP A 168 -4.25 -15.67 -7.38
CA ASP A 168 -3.40 -14.53 -7.02
C ASP A 168 -3.44 -14.24 -5.51
N ALA A 169 -4.50 -14.67 -4.83
CA ALA A 169 -4.67 -14.50 -3.38
C ALA A 169 -4.01 -15.61 -2.56
N ASP A 170 -3.81 -16.80 -3.15
CA ASP A 170 -3.17 -17.98 -2.52
C ASP A 170 -1.63 -17.87 -2.57
#